data_1edcf831220b80af211ffeaed0d7b8de
#
_entry.id   1edcf831220b80af211ffeaed0d7b8de
#
_cell.length_a   1.000
_cell.length_b   1.000
_cell.length_c   1.000
_cell.angle_alpha   90.00
_cell.angle_beta   90.00
_cell.angle_gamma   90.00
#
_symmetry.space_group_name_H-M   'P 1'
#
loop_
_entity.id
_entity.type
_entity.pdbx_description
1 polymer ?
#
loop_
_entity_poly.entity_id
_entity_poly.type
_entity_poly.pdbx_seq_one_letter_code
_entity_poly.pdbx_strand_id
1 'polypeptide(L)'
;MTEYQKTYIELKKQFVATNEGPDSVRALYTFKEELEQSEDQQAKEVLVDVYDLLDFKKDAYELLCQIGNRSDKKTLKRLGTLKDYAENWGNHYALPKPKTPEEKQKEKERQAQLGLPTF
;
A
#
# COMPACT_ATOMS: atom_id res chain seq x y z
N MET A 1 2.23 -4.31 21.67
CA MET A 1 1.84 -4.24 20.24
C MET A 1 0.53 -3.46 20.11
N THR A 2 0.47 -2.47 19.23
CA THR A 2 -0.72 -1.64 19.04
C THR A 2 -1.77 -2.37 18.20
N GLU A 3 -3.02 -1.87 18.22
CA GLU A 3 -4.08 -2.40 17.35
C GLU A 3 -3.71 -2.28 15.88
N TYR A 4 -3.05 -1.20 15.49
CA TYR A 4 -2.59 -1.01 14.11
C TYR A 4 -1.60 -2.09 13.68
N GLN A 5 -0.65 -2.44 14.56
CA GLN A 5 0.33 -3.49 14.29
C GLN A 5 -0.33 -4.86 14.19
N LYS A 6 -1.28 -5.16 15.07
CA LYS A 6 -2.03 -6.44 15.05
C LYS A 6 -2.80 -6.57 13.74
N THR A 7 -3.51 -5.53 13.34
CA THR A 7 -4.27 -5.52 12.08
C THR A 7 -3.34 -5.72 10.89
N TYR A 8 -2.20 -5.03 10.86
CA TYR A 8 -1.21 -5.19 9.80
C TYR A 8 -0.70 -6.63 9.70
N ILE A 9 -0.36 -7.25 10.83
CA ILE A 9 0.14 -8.64 10.86
C ILE A 9 -0.89 -9.59 10.27
N GLU A 10 -2.18 -9.45 10.64
CA GLU A 10 -3.25 -10.29 10.12
C GLU A 10 -3.45 -10.11 8.61
N LEU A 11 -3.48 -8.85 8.15
CA LEU A 11 -3.62 -8.55 6.72
C LEU A 11 -2.44 -9.05 5.91
N LYS A 12 -1.23 -8.94 6.45
CA LYS A 12 -0.03 -9.45 5.81
C LYS A 12 -0.06 -10.97 5.68
N LYS A 13 -0.52 -11.67 6.72
CA LYS A 13 -0.66 -13.13 6.67
C LYS A 13 -1.60 -13.55 5.54
N GLN A 14 -2.75 -12.89 5.41
CA GLN A 14 -3.71 -13.16 4.33
C GLN A 14 -3.12 -12.84 2.97
N PHE A 15 -2.41 -11.74 2.85
CA PHE A 15 -1.75 -11.31 1.62
C PHE A 15 -0.75 -12.36 1.14
N VAL A 16 0.09 -12.87 2.03
CA VAL A 16 1.07 -13.90 1.71
C VAL A 16 0.39 -15.24 1.41
N ALA A 17 -0.60 -15.62 2.23
CA ALA A 17 -1.30 -16.90 2.09
C ALA A 17 -2.08 -16.99 0.77
N THR A 18 -2.61 -15.87 0.27
CA THR A 18 -3.36 -15.82 -0.99
C THR A 18 -2.49 -15.47 -2.20
N ASN A 19 -1.18 -15.34 -2.01
CA ASN A 19 -0.23 -14.93 -3.06
C ASN A 19 -0.70 -13.65 -3.77
N GLU A 20 -0.87 -12.58 -3.00
CA GLU A 20 -1.33 -11.27 -3.46
C GLU A 20 -2.77 -11.30 -4.02
N GLY A 21 -3.64 -12.11 -3.41
CA GLY A 21 -5.03 -12.25 -3.85
C GLY A 21 -5.80 -10.94 -3.81
N PRO A 22 -6.78 -10.75 -4.73
CA PRO A 22 -7.51 -9.47 -4.83
C PRO A 22 -8.19 -9.00 -3.55
N ASP A 23 -8.77 -9.91 -2.79
CA ASP A 23 -9.44 -9.57 -1.53
C ASP A 23 -8.45 -9.09 -0.48
N SER A 24 -7.27 -9.73 -0.41
CA SER A 24 -6.21 -9.34 0.52
C SER A 24 -5.63 -7.97 0.15
N VAL A 25 -5.42 -7.71 -1.14
CA VAL A 25 -4.93 -6.42 -1.63
C VAL A 25 -5.97 -5.33 -1.33
N ARG A 26 -7.25 -5.61 -1.56
CA ARG A 26 -8.33 -4.66 -1.26
C ARG A 26 -8.39 -4.32 0.23
N ALA A 27 -8.26 -5.32 1.10
CA ALA A 27 -8.24 -5.11 2.55
C ALA A 27 -7.06 -4.23 2.98
N LEU A 28 -5.89 -4.43 2.38
CA LEU A 28 -4.72 -3.58 2.62
C LEU A 28 -4.93 -2.15 2.14
N TYR A 29 -5.60 -1.95 1.01
CA TYR A 29 -5.95 -0.62 0.53
C TYR A 29 -6.90 0.10 1.48
N THR A 30 -7.91 -0.59 1.98
CA THR A 30 -8.85 -0.03 2.97
C THR A 30 -8.10 0.39 4.23
N PHE A 31 -7.22 -0.45 4.71
CA PHE A 31 -6.39 -0.16 5.89
C PHE A 31 -5.44 1.02 5.63
N LYS A 32 -4.82 1.06 4.46
CA LYS A 32 -3.98 2.17 4.02
C LYS A 32 -4.73 3.49 4.09
N GLU A 33 -5.94 3.54 3.54
CA GLU A 33 -6.78 4.74 3.52
C GLU A 33 -7.14 5.19 4.95
N GLU A 34 -7.45 4.26 5.85
CA GLU A 34 -7.71 4.55 7.26
C GLU A 34 -6.49 5.15 7.94
N LEU A 35 -5.31 4.57 7.72
CA LEU A 35 -4.07 5.06 8.30
C LEU A 35 -3.69 6.44 7.77
N GLU A 36 -3.95 6.71 6.49
CA GLU A 36 -3.69 8.02 5.88
C GLU A 36 -4.52 9.14 6.50
N GLN A 37 -5.69 8.82 7.05
CA GLN A 37 -6.56 9.78 7.73
C GLN A 37 -6.17 10.02 9.18
N SER A 38 -5.28 9.20 9.75
CA SER A 38 -4.92 9.28 11.16
C SER A 38 -3.75 10.22 11.41
N GLU A 39 -3.85 11.02 12.46
CA GLU A 39 -2.75 11.86 12.95
C GLU A 39 -1.85 11.11 13.95
N ASP A 40 -2.22 9.89 14.33
CA ASP A 40 -1.49 9.09 15.32
C ASP A 40 -0.14 8.64 14.76
N GLN A 41 0.92 8.89 15.53
CA GLN A 41 2.29 8.48 15.18
C GLN A 41 2.39 6.97 14.95
N GLN A 42 1.71 6.17 15.77
CA GLN A 42 1.73 4.71 15.65
C GLN A 42 1.06 4.26 14.35
N ALA A 43 -0.02 4.93 13.93
CA ALA A 43 -0.67 4.67 12.65
C ALA A 43 0.27 4.99 11.48
N LYS A 44 0.99 6.09 11.56
CA LYS A 44 1.96 6.49 10.52
C LYS A 44 3.11 5.49 10.40
N GLU A 45 3.59 4.96 11.51
CA GLU A 45 4.65 3.93 11.51
C GLU A 45 4.19 2.66 10.79
N VAL A 46 2.96 2.23 11.06
CA VAL A 46 2.38 1.06 10.38
C VAL A 46 2.09 1.37 8.91
N LEU A 47 1.72 2.61 8.59
CA LEU A 47 1.48 3.02 7.21
C LEU A 47 2.74 2.86 6.33
N VAL A 48 3.93 3.12 6.87
CA VAL A 48 5.18 2.84 6.14
C VAL A 48 5.25 1.37 5.74
N ASP A 49 4.89 0.47 6.66
CA ASP A 49 4.90 -0.97 6.39
C ASP A 49 3.87 -1.36 5.33
N VAL A 50 2.68 -0.74 5.37
CA VAL A 50 1.63 -0.99 4.37
C VAL A 50 2.06 -0.49 2.99
N TYR A 51 2.62 0.71 2.91
CA TYR A 51 3.15 1.23 1.65
C TYR A 51 4.24 0.30 1.09
N ASP A 52 5.17 -0.14 1.93
CA ASP A 52 6.24 -1.03 1.51
C ASP A 52 5.68 -2.37 1.00
N LEU A 53 4.71 -2.94 1.69
CA LEU A 53 4.08 -4.22 1.30
C LEU A 53 3.36 -4.11 -0.04
N LEU A 54 2.70 -2.98 -0.32
CA LEU A 54 1.99 -2.72 -1.57
C LEU A 54 2.88 -2.15 -2.67
N ASP A 55 4.19 -2.04 -2.41
CA ASP A 55 5.18 -1.51 -3.34
C ASP A 55 5.02 -0.02 -3.69
N PHE A 56 4.42 0.76 -2.78
CA PHE A 56 4.45 2.21 -2.81
C PHE A 56 5.77 2.71 -2.22
N LYS A 57 6.87 2.42 -2.89
CA LYS A 57 8.21 2.67 -2.33
C LYS A 57 8.51 4.15 -2.12
N LYS A 58 8.04 5.00 -3.03
CA LYS A 58 8.21 6.45 -2.90
C LYS A 58 7.45 6.98 -1.68
N ASP A 59 6.19 6.58 -1.51
CA ASP A 59 5.37 7.00 -0.38
C ASP A 59 5.93 6.48 0.94
N ALA A 60 6.40 5.23 0.96
CA ALA A 60 7.05 4.64 2.13
C ALA A 60 8.30 5.43 2.52
N TYR A 61 9.14 5.77 1.54
CA TYR A 61 10.36 6.54 1.77
C TYR A 61 10.06 7.93 2.33
N GLU A 62 9.15 8.66 1.68
CA GLU A 62 8.79 10.02 2.10
C GLU A 62 8.22 10.05 3.52
N LEU A 63 7.32 9.11 3.83
CA LEU A 63 6.73 9.03 5.17
C LEU A 63 7.77 8.65 6.22
N LEU A 64 8.63 7.69 5.94
CA LEU A 64 9.68 7.28 6.86
C LEU A 64 10.68 8.42 7.10
N CYS A 65 10.97 9.26 6.10
CA CYS A 65 11.77 10.47 6.27
C CYS A 65 11.14 11.44 7.26
N GLN A 66 9.80 11.55 7.26
CA GLN A 66 9.09 12.46 8.16
C GLN A 66 9.06 11.96 9.59
N ILE A 67 8.85 10.66 9.80
CA ILE A 67 8.58 10.11 11.14
C ILE A 67 9.74 9.30 11.72
N GLY A 68 10.68 8.86 10.89
CA GLY A 68 11.74 7.94 11.29
C GLY A 68 12.78 8.58 12.17
N ASN A 69 13.28 7.82 13.15
CA ASN A 69 14.39 8.23 13.99
C ASN A 69 15.71 7.96 13.27
N ARG A 70 16.34 9.00 12.75
CA ARG A 70 17.61 8.89 12.00
C ARG A 70 18.81 8.48 12.86
N SER A 71 18.65 8.45 14.19
CA SER A 71 19.67 7.91 15.08
C SER A 71 19.62 6.38 15.17
N ASP A 72 18.53 5.76 14.70
CA ASP A 72 18.36 4.31 14.72
C ASP A 72 18.97 3.70 13.48
N LYS A 73 19.86 2.74 13.65
CA LYS A 73 20.56 2.05 12.56
C LYS A 73 19.60 1.31 11.64
N LYS A 74 18.54 0.70 12.19
CA LYS A 74 17.54 -0.02 11.40
C LYS A 74 16.77 0.94 10.50
N THR A 75 16.40 2.11 11.03
CA THR A 75 15.72 3.16 10.27
C THR A 75 16.61 3.69 9.15
N LEU A 76 17.89 3.96 9.43
CA LEU A 76 18.83 4.42 8.42
C LEU A 76 19.01 3.40 7.29
N LYS A 77 19.14 2.13 7.63
CA LYS A 77 19.26 1.04 6.65
C LYS A 77 18.02 0.96 5.78
N ARG A 78 16.83 1.02 6.39
CA ARG A 78 15.55 0.98 5.68
C ARG A 78 15.39 2.19 4.76
N LEU A 79 15.76 3.40 5.24
CA LEU A 79 15.75 4.62 4.43
C LEU A 79 16.65 4.47 3.20
N GLY A 80 17.84 3.91 3.34
CA GLY A 80 18.75 3.68 2.23
C GLY A 80 18.16 2.75 1.18
N THR A 81 17.56 1.63 1.60
CA THR A 81 16.91 0.68 0.72
C THR A 81 15.73 1.31 -0.02
N LEU A 82 14.85 2.01 0.71
CA LEU A 82 13.68 2.66 0.12
C LEU A 82 14.07 3.80 -0.80
N LYS A 83 15.13 4.53 -0.47
CA LYS A 83 15.66 5.62 -1.30
C LYS A 83 16.03 5.13 -2.70
N ASP A 84 16.76 4.02 -2.77
CA ASP A 84 17.17 3.44 -4.05
C ASP A 84 15.96 3.09 -4.90
N TYR A 85 14.96 2.43 -4.32
CA TYR A 85 13.72 2.11 -5.03
C TYR A 85 12.95 3.36 -5.43
N ALA A 86 12.82 4.34 -4.51
CA ALA A 86 12.06 5.55 -4.75
C ALA A 86 12.68 6.41 -5.87
N GLU A 87 14.00 6.55 -5.89
CA GLU A 87 14.70 7.34 -6.89
C GLU A 87 14.67 6.69 -8.27
N ASN A 88 14.83 5.35 -8.35
CA ASN A 88 14.91 4.64 -9.61
C ASN A 88 13.55 4.26 -10.18
N TRP A 89 12.57 3.96 -9.33
CA TRP A 89 11.30 3.37 -9.74
C TRP A 89 10.08 4.11 -9.22
N GLY A 90 10.22 4.96 -8.16
CA GLY A 90 9.09 5.62 -7.53
C GLY A 90 8.05 4.62 -7.05
N ASN A 91 6.78 4.83 -7.44
CA ASN A 91 5.69 3.90 -7.15
C ASN A 91 5.36 3.00 -8.37
N HIS A 92 6.32 2.81 -9.27
CA HIS A 92 6.10 2.10 -10.54
C HIS A 92 5.54 0.68 -10.33
N TYR A 93 6.02 -0.03 -9.31
CA TYR A 93 5.61 -1.39 -9.02
C TYR A 93 4.45 -1.49 -8.03
N ALA A 94 3.85 -0.36 -7.65
CA ALA A 94 2.73 -0.37 -6.70
C ALA A 94 1.59 -1.24 -7.23
N LEU A 95 1.08 -2.12 -6.36
CA LEU A 95 -0.03 -3.00 -6.71
C LEU A 95 -1.30 -2.19 -6.91
N PRO A 96 -2.02 -2.37 -8.02
CA PRO A 96 -3.25 -1.63 -8.26
C PRO A 96 -4.36 -2.09 -7.31
N LYS A 97 -5.24 -1.16 -6.96
CA LYS A 97 -6.43 -1.49 -6.16
C LYS A 97 -7.35 -2.39 -6.97
N PRO A 98 -7.68 -3.59 -6.49
CA PRO A 98 -8.60 -4.48 -7.19
C PRO A 98 -9.98 -3.86 -7.28
N LYS A 99 -10.61 -3.98 -8.45
CA LYS A 99 -11.97 -3.49 -8.67
C LYS A 99 -13.00 -4.45 -8.09
N THR A 100 -14.05 -3.89 -7.51
CA THR A 100 -15.19 -4.70 -7.09
C THR A 100 -15.97 -5.18 -8.32
N PRO A 101 -16.82 -6.22 -8.22
CA PRO A 101 -17.65 -6.65 -9.34
C PRO A 101 -18.53 -5.53 -9.90
N GLU A 102 -19.03 -4.63 -9.02
CA GLU A 102 -19.82 -3.48 -9.42
C GLU A 102 -19.01 -2.49 -10.25
N GLU A 103 -17.78 -2.20 -9.83
CA GLU A 103 -16.88 -1.31 -10.57
C GLU A 103 -16.51 -1.88 -11.93
N LYS A 104 -16.28 -3.20 -12.02
CA LYS A 104 -16.02 -3.89 -13.28
C LYS A 104 -17.21 -3.79 -14.22
N GLN A 105 -18.42 -3.94 -13.70
CA GLN A 105 -19.65 -3.83 -14.48
C GLN A 105 -19.82 -2.41 -15.05
N LYS A 106 -19.62 -1.39 -14.21
CA LYS A 106 -19.69 0.01 -14.65
C LYS A 106 -18.67 0.32 -15.73
N GLU A 107 -17.49 -0.22 -15.63
CA GLU A 107 -16.43 -0.04 -16.62
C GLU A 107 -16.81 -0.66 -17.96
N LYS A 108 -17.40 -1.88 -17.97
CA LYS A 108 -17.88 -2.53 -19.16
C LYS A 108 -19.00 -1.73 -19.84
N GLU A 109 -19.95 -1.24 -19.06
CA GLU A 109 -21.05 -0.41 -19.55
C GLU A 109 -20.54 0.89 -20.19
N ARG A 110 -19.56 1.53 -19.53
CA ARG A 110 -18.95 2.76 -20.08
C ARG A 110 -18.20 2.50 -21.37
N GLN A 111 -17.46 1.39 -21.48
CA GLN A 111 -16.78 1.01 -22.71
C GLN A 111 -17.75 0.73 -23.83
N ALA A 112 -18.87 0.06 -23.54
CA ALA A 112 -19.92 -0.19 -24.51
C ALA A 112 -20.55 1.10 -25.02
N GLN A 113 -20.80 2.09 -24.12
CA GLN A 113 -21.33 3.40 -24.50
C GLN A 113 -20.39 4.19 -25.39
N LEU A 114 -19.08 4.02 -25.18
CA LEU A 114 -18.05 4.71 -25.97
C LEU A 114 -17.79 4.01 -27.32
N GLY A 115 -18.44 2.87 -27.58
CA GLY A 115 -18.24 2.12 -28.80
C GLY A 115 -16.87 1.44 -28.91
N LEU A 116 -16.17 1.30 -27.80
CA LEU A 116 -14.88 0.65 -27.78
C LEU A 116 -15.04 -0.87 -27.80
N PRO A 117 -14.16 -1.61 -28.51
CA PRO A 117 -14.23 -3.06 -28.49
C PRO A 117 -13.96 -3.58 -27.08
N THR A 118 -14.78 -4.54 -26.66
CA THR A 118 -14.59 -5.24 -25.38
C THR A 118 -13.75 -6.50 -25.63
N PHE A 119 -12.58 -6.48 -25.07
CA PHE A 119 -11.69 -7.66 -25.11
C PHE A 119 -11.72 -8.40 -23.79
#